data_116a50043a167394796285f5054ac1db
#
_entry.id   116a50043a167394796285f5054ac1db
#
_cell.length_a   1.000
_cell.length_b   1.000
_cell.length_c   1.000
_cell.angle_alpha   90.00
_cell.angle_beta   90.00
_cell.angle_gamma   90.00
#
_symmetry.space_group_name_H-M   'P 1'
#
loop_
_entity.id
_entity.type
_entity.pdbx_description
1 polymer ?
#
loop_
_entity_poly.entity_id
_entity_poly.type
_entity_poly.pdbx_seq_one_letter_code
_entity_poly.pdbx_strand_id
1 'polypeptide(L)'
;MFAACALASLLVVASACGGGEAERAASEMTGGGSPARGRAAIRRYGCSTCHTIPGVEGADALVGPPLDRVASRTYIAGVLTNSPDNMMRWIRDPHGVDNLTAMPNLGVSDQDARDIASYLYTLK
;
A
#
# COMPACT_ATOMS: atom_id res chain seq x y z
N MET A 1 -26.28 -15.13 57.32
CA MET A 1 -26.07 -13.87 56.64
C MET A 1 -24.86 -14.04 55.75
N PHE A 2 -25.05 -14.39 54.50
CA PHE A 2 -23.95 -14.53 53.53
C PHE A 2 -24.06 -13.42 52.49
N ALA A 3 -23.09 -12.50 52.52
CA ALA A 3 -22.98 -11.42 51.51
C ALA A 3 -22.23 -11.98 50.31
N ALA A 4 -22.94 -12.06 49.18
CA ALA A 4 -22.36 -12.42 47.89
C ALA A 4 -21.72 -11.17 47.26
N CYS A 5 -20.38 -11.12 47.21
CA CYS A 5 -19.66 -10.15 46.42
C CYS A 5 -19.69 -10.58 44.95
N ALA A 6 -20.48 -9.87 44.12
CA ALA A 6 -20.45 -10.02 42.68
C ALA A 6 -19.27 -9.20 42.13
N LEU A 7 -18.22 -9.89 41.69
CA LEU A 7 -17.11 -9.30 40.94
C LEU A 7 -17.59 -9.10 39.46
N ALA A 8 -17.86 -7.86 39.10
CA ALA A 8 -18.10 -7.48 37.72
C ALA A 8 -16.74 -7.40 36.97
N SER A 9 -16.46 -8.41 36.16
CA SER A 9 -15.31 -8.40 35.24
C SER A 9 -15.58 -7.43 34.09
N LEU A 10 -14.92 -6.29 34.13
CA LEU A 10 -14.92 -5.32 33.02
C LEU A 10 -14.01 -5.86 31.91
N LEU A 11 -14.61 -6.39 30.84
CA LEU A 11 -13.91 -6.75 29.60
C LEU A 11 -13.50 -5.45 28.90
N VAL A 12 -12.24 -5.07 29.00
CA VAL A 12 -11.65 -4.01 28.17
C VAL A 12 -11.41 -4.62 26.79
N VAL A 13 -12.34 -4.36 25.87
CA VAL A 13 -12.12 -4.63 24.44
C VAL A 13 -11.18 -3.55 23.92
N ALA A 14 -9.89 -3.87 23.84
CA ALA A 14 -8.92 -3.02 23.19
C ALA A 14 -9.21 -2.99 21.69
N SER A 15 -9.75 -1.87 21.21
CA SER A 15 -9.97 -1.63 19.79
C SER A 15 -8.63 -1.46 19.07
N ALA A 16 -8.12 -2.56 18.48
CA ALA A 16 -7.01 -2.52 17.52
C ALA A 16 -7.56 -2.11 16.14
N CYS A 17 -8.12 -0.91 16.01
CA CYS A 17 -8.93 -0.53 14.85
C CYS A 17 -8.28 0.42 13.85
N GLY A 18 -7.00 0.83 14.00
CA GLY A 18 -6.41 1.82 13.09
C GLY A 18 -5.91 1.24 11.75
N GLY A 19 -5.26 0.07 11.76
CA GLY A 19 -4.68 -0.54 10.55
C GLY A 19 -5.73 -1.14 9.60
N GLY A 20 -6.73 -1.80 10.14
CA GLY A 20 -7.74 -2.49 9.33
C GLY A 20 -8.66 -1.58 8.52
N GLU A 21 -8.93 -0.36 8.99
CA GLU A 21 -9.75 0.62 8.24
C GLU A 21 -9.01 1.18 7.03
N ALA A 22 -7.74 1.54 7.19
CA ALA A 22 -6.91 2.04 6.09
C ALA A 22 -6.74 0.97 5.00
N GLU A 23 -6.49 -0.28 5.39
CA GLU A 23 -6.37 -1.40 4.47
C GLU A 23 -7.68 -1.70 3.74
N ARG A 24 -8.81 -1.64 4.44
CA ARG A 24 -10.14 -1.83 3.84
C ARG A 24 -10.44 -0.74 2.82
N ALA A 25 -10.24 0.52 3.20
CA ALA A 25 -10.45 1.65 2.30
C ALA A 25 -9.57 1.56 1.06
N ALA A 26 -8.30 1.19 1.21
CA ALA A 26 -7.38 0.99 0.09
C ALA A 26 -7.80 -0.17 -0.81
N SER A 27 -8.29 -1.27 -0.23
CA SER A 27 -8.84 -2.39 -0.98
C SER A 27 -10.08 -1.98 -1.81
N GLU A 28 -11.01 -1.26 -1.21
CA GLU A 28 -12.20 -0.74 -1.89
C GLU A 28 -11.82 0.21 -3.04
N MET A 29 -10.91 1.15 -2.80
CA MET A 29 -10.43 2.10 -3.80
C MET A 29 -9.85 1.41 -5.04
N THR A 30 -9.17 0.30 -4.86
CA THR A 30 -8.50 -0.44 -5.95
C THR A 30 -9.36 -1.55 -6.56
N GLY A 31 -10.63 -1.64 -6.19
CA GLY A 31 -11.54 -2.66 -6.71
C GLY A 31 -11.19 -4.07 -6.21
N GLY A 32 -10.86 -4.21 -4.93
CA GLY A 32 -10.60 -5.48 -4.27
C GLY A 32 -9.14 -5.90 -4.20
N GLY A 33 -8.21 -4.98 -4.34
CA GLY A 33 -6.78 -5.24 -4.10
C GLY A 33 -6.52 -5.60 -2.64
N SER A 34 -5.51 -6.42 -2.39
CA SER A 34 -5.10 -6.80 -1.04
C SER A 34 -3.78 -6.12 -0.67
N PRO A 35 -3.77 -5.23 0.34
CA PRO A 35 -2.53 -4.61 0.82
C PRO A 35 -1.48 -5.63 1.26
N ALA A 36 -1.88 -6.71 1.91
CA ALA A 36 -0.96 -7.76 2.35
C ALA A 36 -0.28 -8.48 1.16
N ARG A 37 -1.05 -8.85 0.13
CA ARG A 37 -0.47 -9.41 -1.10
C ARG A 37 0.37 -8.38 -1.86
N GLY A 38 -0.06 -7.12 -1.87
CA GLY A 38 0.68 -6.02 -2.47
C GLY A 38 2.06 -5.83 -1.86
N ARG A 39 2.14 -5.87 -0.53
CA ARG A 39 3.42 -5.83 0.19
C ARG A 39 4.34 -7.00 -0.17
N ALA A 40 3.79 -8.19 -0.33
CA ALA A 40 4.56 -9.35 -0.77
C ALA A 40 5.01 -9.23 -2.23
N ALA A 41 4.13 -8.73 -3.10
CA ALA A 41 4.44 -8.47 -4.51
C ALA A 41 5.53 -7.42 -4.69
N ILE A 42 5.51 -6.33 -3.92
CA ILE A 42 6.57 -5.30 -3.89
C ILE A 42 7.95 -5.92 -3.67
N ARG A 43 8.07 -6.88 -2.76
CA ARG A 43 9.31 -7.61 -2.52
C ARG A 43 9.67 -8.50 -3.70
N ARG A 44 8.71 -9.25 -4.22
CA ARG A 44 8.91 -10.21 -5.32
C ARG A 44 9.35 -9.52 -6.62
N TYR A 45 8.79 -8.37 -6.93
CA TYR A 45 9.17 -7.58 -8.12
C TYR A 45 10.40 -6.71 -7.92
N GLY A 46 10.96 -6.64 -6.70
CA GLY A 46 12.19 -5.91 -6.42
C GLY A 46 12.04 -4.38 -6.38
N CYS A 47 10.86 -3.85 -6.06
CA CYS A 47 10.61 -2.40 -5.95
C CYS A 47 11.53 -1.74 -4.91
N SER A 48 11.90 -2.48 -3.87
CA SER A 48 12.83 -2.04 -2.81
C SER A 48 14.27 -1.81 -3.30
N THR A 49 14.62 -2.28 -4.49
CA THR A 49 15.94 -2.01 -5.10
C THR A 49 16.12 -0.53 -5.45
N CYS A 50 15.02 0.18 -5.71
CA CYS A 50 15.04 1.59 -6.13
C CYS A 50 14.33 2.52 -5.15
N HIS A 51 13.34 2.05 -4.42
CA HIS A 51 12.49 2.88 -3.57
C HIS A 51 12.64 2.61 -2.08
N THR A 52 12.54 3.69 -1.30
CA THR A 52 12.21 3.61 0.12
C THR A 52 10.70 3.43 0.25
N ILE A 53 10.27 2.35 0.91
CA ILE A 53 8.85 2.00 1.03
C ILE A 53 8.53 1.68 2.50
N PRO A 54 7.77 2.54 3.20
CA PRO A 54 7.40 2.28 4.59
C PRO A 54 6.72 0.91 4.76
N GLY A 55 7.09 0.19 5.81
CA GLY A 55 6.52 -1.12 6.14
C GLY A 55 7.04 -2.30 5.30
N VAL A 56 7.92 -2.06 4.35
CA VAL A 56 8.62 -3.10 3.58
C VAL A 56 10.06 -3.18 4.06
N GLU A 57 10.42 -4.31 4.67
CA GLU A 57 11.77 -4.51 5.21
C GLU A 57 12.83 -4.45 4.10
N GLY A 58 13.91 -3.71 4.35
CA GLY A 58 15.01 -3.52 3.41
C GLY A 58 14.69 -2.57 2.24
N ALA A 59 13.52 -1.96 2.20
CA ALA A 59 13.16 -0.98 1.20
C ALA A 59 13.59 0.43 1.65
N ASP A 60 14.88 0.73 1.52
CA ASP A 60 15.53 1.97 1.94
C ASP A 60 16.37 2.62 0.83
N ALA A 61 16.21 2.15 -0.42
CA ALA A 61 16.93 2.68 -1.57
C ALA A 61 16.40 4.06 -1.99
N LEU A 62 17.31 4.88 -2.54
CA LEU A 62 17.06 6.26 -2.95
C LEU A 62 17.30 6.50 -4.45
N VAL A 63 17.23 5.45 -5.28
CA VAL A 63 17.34 5.56 -6.74
C VAL A 63 16.07 6.19 -7.31
N GLY A 64 14.91 5.68 -6.89
CA GLY A 64 13.62 6.30 -7.15
C GLY A 64 13.17 7.18 -5.97
N PRO A 65 12.10 7.96 -6.11
CA PRO A 65 11.57 8.75 -5.00
C PRO A 65 11.05 7.84 -3.89
N PRO A 66 11.19 8.25 -2.61
CA PRO A 66 10.53 7.58 -1.50
C PRO A 66 9.02 7.52 -1.72
N LEU A 67 8.40 6.40 -1.34
CA LEU A 67 6.96 6.18 -1.51
C LEU A 67 6.15 6.46 -0.23
N ASP A 68 6.78 7.08 0.78
CA ASP A 68 6.06 7.62 1.93
C ASP A 68 4.99 8.60 1.47
N ARG A 69 3.82 8.57 2.09
CA ARG A 69 2.67 9.42 1.78
C ARG A 69 2.28 9.46 0.29
N VAL A 70 2.59 8.42 -0.48
CA VAL A 70 2.27 8.35 -1.92
C VAL A 70 0.76 8.45 -2.16
N ALA A 71 -0.06 7.95 -1.24
CA ALA A 71 -1.52 8.06 -1.30
C ALA A 71 -2.03 9.51 -1.22
N SER A 72 -1.26 10.42 -0.62
CA SER A 72 -1.64 11.83 -0.42
C SER A 72 -1.09 12.77 -1.49
N ARG A 73 -0.36 12.26 -2.47
CA ARG A 73 0.20 13.07 -3.56
C ARG A 73 -0.85 13.37 -4.62
N THR A 74 -0.74 14.53 -5.24
CA THR A 74 -1.63 14.94 -6.34
C THR A 74 -1.32 14.17 -7.63
N TYR A 75 -0.04 13.86 -7.86
CA TYR A 75 0.44 13.21 -9.09
C TYR A 75 1.26 11.95 -8.79
N ILE A 76 1.20 11.00 -9.72
CA ILE A 76 2.05 9.83 -9.81
C ILE A 76 3.18 10.16 -10.79
N ALA A 77 4.42 9.94 -10.39
CA ALA A 77 5.62 10.17 -11.20
C ALA A 77 5.70 11.57 -11.85
N GLY A 78 4.93 12.53 -11.36
CA GLY A 78 4.83 13.88 -11.92
C GLY A 78 4.04 14.00 -13.22
N VAL A 79 3.49 12.91 -13.75
CA VAL A 79 2.86 12.88 -15.10
C VAL A 79 1.40 12.43 -15.10
N LEU A 80 0.96 11.62 -14.15
CA LEU A 80 -0.42 11.14 -14.04
C LEU A 80 -1.11 11.72 -12.80
N THR A 81 -2.38 12.08 -12.91
CA THR A 81 -3.21 12.35 -11.75
C THR A 81 -3.26 11.10 -10.86
N ASN A 82 -3.12 11.28 -9.55
CA ASN A 82 -3.13 10.18 -8.60
C ASN A 82 -4.53 9.60 -8.47
N SER A 83 -4.74 8.48 -9.12
CA SER A 83 -5.96 7.66 -9.03
C SER A 83 -5.57 6.18 -9.04
N PRO A 84 -6.43 5.29 -8.52
CA PRO A 84 -6.14 3.85 -8.53
C PRO A 84 -5.83 3.29 -9.92
N ASP A 85 -6.59 3.65 -10.92
CA ASP A 85 -6.38 3.19 -12.29
C ASP A 85 -5.03 3.67 -12.85
N ASN A 86 -4.69 4.94 -12.62
CA ASN A 86 -3.42 5.50 -13.04
C ASN A 86 -2.24 4.90 -12.26
N MET A 87 -2.42 4.59 -10.97
CA MET A 87 -1.41 3.90 -10.19
C MET A 87 -1.13 2.49 -10.74
N MET A 88 -2.17 1.72 -11.01
CA MET A 88 -2.04 0.39 -11.62
C MET A 88 -1.42 0.46 -13.01
N ARG A 89 -1.80 1.44 -13.83
CA ARG A 89 -1.21 1.68 -15.15
C ARG A 89 0.29 1.98 -15.05
N TRP A 90 0.68 2.88 -14.16
CA TRP A 90 2.07 3.24 -13.92
C TRP A 90 2.91 2.05 -13.47
N ILE A 91 2.40 1.25 -12.52
CA ILE A 91 3.10 0.06 -12.00
C ILE A 91 3.35 -0.98 -13.10
N ARG A 92 2.38 -1.18 -14.01
CA ARG A 92 2.48 -2.19 -15.08
C ARG A 92 3.34 -1.77 -16.25
N ASP A 93 3.22 -0.52 -16.65
CA ASP A 93 3.87 -0.01 -17.87
C ASP A 93 4.32 1.44 -17.71
N PRO A 94 5.37 1.67 -16.89
CA PRO A 94 5.89 3.02 -16.71
C PRO A 94 6.41 3.61 -18.00
N HIS A 95 7.05 2.85 -18.90
CA HIS A 95 7.55 3.35 -20.18
C HIS A 95 6.44 3.69 -21.17
N GLY A 96 5.29 3.02 -21.10
CA GLY A 96 4.11 3.38 -21.89
C GLY A 96 3.42 4.65 -21.41
N VAL A 97 3.72 5.11 -20.19
CA VAL A 97 3.26 6.39 -19.64
C VAL A 97 4.29 7.50 -19.90
N ASP A 98 5.55 7.24 -19.59
CA ASP A 98 6.68 8.15 -19.78
C ASP A 98 7.89 7.35 -20.30
N ASN A 99 8.19 7.49 -21.58
CA ASN A 99 9.26 6.76 -22.23
C ASN A 99 10.68 7.17 -21.77
N LEU A 100 10.78 8.25 -21.01
CA LEU A 100 12.04 8.73 -20.44
C LEU A 100 12.24 8.32 -18.99
N THR A 101 11.28 7.63 -18.38
CA THR A 101 11.42 7.20 -16.98
C THR A 101 12.53 6.17 -16.81
N ALA A 102 13.24 6.27 -15.69
CA ALA A 102 14.22 5.26 -15.28
C ALA A 102 13.56 4.02 -14.63
N MET A 103 12.28 4.10 -14.25
CA MET A 103 11.55 2.98 -13.67
C MET A 103 11.33 1.90 -14.73
N PRO A 104 11.83 0.66 -14.52
CA PRO A 104 11.72 -0.38 -15.54
C PRO A 104 10.34 -1.01 -15.61
N ASN A 105 9.99 -1.56 -16.78
CA ASN A 105 8.86 -2.48 -16.91
C ASN A 105 9.25 -3.85 -16.29
N LEU A 106 8.60 -4.21 -15.20
CA LEU A 106 8.92 -5.43 -14.43
C LEU A 106 8.01 -6.61 -14.76
N GLY A 107 7.09 -6.47 -15.72
CA GLY A 107 6.14 -7.52 -16.06
C GLY A 107 5.11 -7.79 -14.96
N VAL A 108 4.71 -6.74 -14.23
CA VAL A 108 3.73 -6.86 -13.15
C VAL A 108 2.37 -7.24 -13.73
N SER A 109 1.77 -8.31 -13.21
CA SER A 109 0.43 -8.74 -13.62
C SER A 109 -0.65 -7.73 -13.18
N ASP A 110 -1.81 -7.78 -13.81
CA ASP A 110 -2.94 -6.91 -13.45
C ASP A 110 -3.36 -7.09 -11.99
N GLN A 111 -3.39 -8.32 -11.51
CA GLN A 111 -3.75 -8.59 -10.11
C GLN A 111 -2.68 -8.10 -9.14
N ASP A 112 -1.40 -8.33 -9.45
CA ASP A 112 -0.32 -7.84 -8.60
C ASP A 112 -0.24 -6.31 -8.60
N ALA A 113 -0.48 -5.65 -9.73
CA ALA A 113 -0.55 -4.19 -9.80
C ALA A 113 -1.69 -3.64 -8.94
N ARG A 114 -2.84 -4.29 -8.93
CA ARG A 114 -3.99 -3.96 -8.06
C ARG A 114 -3.64 -4.12 -6.59
N ASP A 115 -3.01 -5.22 -6.23
CA ASP A 115 -2.60 -5.49 -4.86
C ASP A 115 -1.49 -4.52 -4.40
N ILE A 116 -0.50 -4.23 -5.25
CA ILE A 116 0.55 -3.24 -4.98
C ILE A 116 -0.06 -1.85 -4.80
N ALA A 117 -0.92 -1.41 -5.70
CA ALA A 117 -1.62 -0.13 -5.57
C ALA A 117 -2.40 -0.05 -4.26
N SER A 118 -3.08 -1.13 -3.88
CA SER A 118 -3.80 -1.21 -2.61
C SER A 118 -2.87 -0.99 -1.40
N TYR A 119 -1.69 -1.62 -1.40
CA TYR A 119 -0.70 -1.37 -0.36
C TYR A 119 -0.24 0.10 -0.35
N LEU A 120 0.11 0.64 -1.51
CA LEU A 120 0.59 2.02 -1.63
C LEU A 120 -0.46 3.04 -1.16
N TYR A 121 -1.74 2.78 -1.36
CA TYR A 121 -2.82 3.65 -0.86
C TYR A 121 -3.04 3.57 0.65
N THR A 122 -2.38 2.66 1.36
CA THR A 122 -2.30 2.71 2.83
C THR A 122 -1.26 3.70 3.34
N LEU A 123 -0.32 4.15 2.50
CA LEU A 123 0.79 5.05 2.83
C LEU A 123 0.35 6.53 2.72
N LYS A 124 -0.26 7.04 3.78
CA LYS A 124 -0.78 8.41 3.89
C LYS A 124 0.16 9.34 4.63
#